data_d5b32b7ce56c0fb8a9193d8c4ffeceb2
#
_entry.id   d5b32b7ce56c0fb8a9193d8c4ffeceb2
#
_cell.length_a   1.000
_cell.length_b   1.000
_cell.length_c   1.000
_cell.angle_alpha   90.00
_cell.angle_beta   90.00
_cell.angle_gamma   90.00
#
_symmetry.space_group_name_H-M   'P 1'
#
loop_
_entity.id
_entity.type
_entity.pdbx_description
1 polymer ?
#
loop_
_entity_poly.entity_id
_entity_poly.type
_entity_poly.pdbx_seq_one_letter_code
_entity_poly.pdbx_strand_id
1 'polypeptide(L)'
;MGNSVSSFAPLDEEVVAQWLDSLDLSSSTKNTYKRAFKSFCAFVSDTSLDFDTLTKRDIVSFREYLAVDKRLKPTTVSNYLGAVRSFFSYAEENGIPNIARGVRGERASRDFKKASFSVDQARRLLSSIDRETEAGMRDFALLNLMLRTGLRDIEVVRADCGDIQKVS
;
A
#
# COMPACT_ATOMS: atom_id res chain seq x y z
N MET A 1 -8.94 -44.54 -0.09
CA MET A 1 -9.90 -43.46 -0.21
C MET A 1 -9.08 -42.19 -0.24
N GLY A 2 -8.74 -41.71 -1.44
CA GLY A 2 -7.91 -40.54 -1.63
C GLY A 2 -8.75 -39.27 -1.41
N ASN A 3 -8.41 -38.48 -0.40
CA ASN A 3 -8.86 -37.12 -0.32
C ASN A 3 -8.23 -36.38 -1.50
N SER A 4 -9.02 -36.03 -2.49
CA SER A 4 -8.66 -35.03 -3.48
C SER A 4 -8.55 -33.69 -2.73
N VAL A 5 -7.35 -33.34 -2.37
CA VAL A 5 -7.03 -31.95 -2.00
C VAL A 5 -7.44 -31.11 -3.20
N SER A 6 -8.50 -30.34 -3.05
CA SER A 6 -8.94 -29.36 -4.03
C SER A 6 -7.70 -28.57 -4.45
N SER A 7 -7.36 -28.63 -5.74
CA SER A 7 -6.25 -27.88 -6.31
C SER A 7 -6.53 -26.41 -6.03
N PHE A 8 -5.89 -25.87 -5.02
CA PHE A 8 -5.92 -24.44 -4.73
C PHE A 8 -5.10 -23.77 -5.82
N ALA A 9 -5.76 -23.26 -6.84
CA ALA A 9 -5.12 -22.50 -7.90
C ALA A 9 -5.00 -21.05 -7.41
N PRO A 10 -3.87 -20.63 -6.86
CA PRO A 10 -3.68 -19.27 -6.32
C PRO A 10 -3.71 -18.19 -7.41
N LEU A 11 -3.81 -18.62 -8.66
CA LEU A 11 -4.03 -17.77 -9.83
C LEU A 11 -5.52 -17.62 -10.17
N ASP A 12 -6.42 -18.33 -9.47
CA ASP A 12 -7.86 -18.16 -9.65
C ASP A 12 -8.29 -16.78 -9.13
N GLU A 13 -8.90 -16.00 -10.01
CA GLU A 13 -9.41 -14.68 -9.67
C GLU A 13 -10.41 -14.74 -8.51
N GLU A 14 -11.14 -15.82 -8.37
CA GLU A 14 -12.10 -16.03 -7.29
C GLU A 14 -11.40 -16.14 -5.93
N VAL A 15 -10.33 -16.92 -5.82
CA VAL A 15 -9.55 -17.07 -4.58
C VAL A 15 -8.92 -15.71 -4.17
N VAL A 16 -8.40 -14.96 -5.14
CA VAL A 16 -7.85 -13.63 -4.89
C VAL A 16 -8.93 -12.67 -4.44
N ALA A 17 -10.13 -12.74 -5.00
CA ALA A 17 -11.26 -11.91 -4.60
C ALA A 17 -11.70 -12.24 -3.17
N GLN A 18 -11.89 -13.53 -2.84
CA GLN A 18 -12.24 -13.99 -1.49
C GLN A 18 -11.21 -13.56 -0.44
N TRP A 19 -9.91 -13.70 -0.75
CA TRP A 19 -8.86 -13.18 0.12
C TRP A 19 -8.99 -11.66 0.34
N LEU A 20 -9.13 -10.87 -0.73
CA LEU A 20 -9.25 -9.42 -0.60
C LEU A 20 -10.51 -9.01 0.16
N ASP A 21 -11.61 -9.76 0.02
CA ASP A 21 -12.85 -9.48 0.73
C ASP A 21 -12.77 -9.83 2.22
N SER A 22 -11.98 -10.85 2.58
CA SER A 22 -11.72 -11.19 3.99
C SER A 22 -10.93 -10.12 4.75
N LEU A 23 -10.28 -9.19 4.03
CA LEU A 23 -9.48 -8.13 4.67
C LEU A 23 -10.35 -6.94 5.05
N ASP A 24 -10.27 -6.53 6.32
CA ASP A 24 -10.86 -5.26 6.80
C ASP A 24 -9.94 -4.07 6.42
N LEU A 25 -9.89 -3.78 5.13
CA LEU A 25 -9.04 -2.74 4.56
C LEU A 25 -9.83 -1.84 3.61
N SER A 26 -9.38 -0.60 3.45
CA SER A 26 -9.95 0.32 2.47
C SER A 26 -9.78 -0.21 1.04
N SER A 27 -10.69 0.15 0.14
CA SER A 27 -10.65 -0.22 -1.28
C SER A 27 -9.31 0.15 -1.94
N SER A 28 -8.72 1.28 -1.57
CA SER A 28 -7.40 1.71 -2.06
C SER A 28 -6.29 0.74 -1.63
N THR A 29 -6.32 0.27 -0.38
CA THR A 29 -5.36 -0.71 0.14
C THR A 29 -5.55 -2.08 -0.52
N LYS A 30 -6.80 -2.54 -0.67
CA LYS A 30 -7.13 -3.78 -1.38
C LYS A 30 -6.60 -3.75 -2.82
N ASN A 31 -6.77 -2.64 -3.54
CA ASN A 31 -6.22 -2.47 -4.88
C ASN A 31 -4.68 -2.51 -4.91
N THR A 32 -4.04 -1.97 -3.90
CA THR A 32 -2.57 -2.05 -3.75
C THR A 32 -2.13 -3.49 -3.51
N TYR A 33 -2.83 -4.23 -2.66
CA TYR A 33 -2.58 -5.65 -2.38
C TYR A 33 -2.80 -6.52 -3.61
N LYS A 34 -3.90 -6.32 -4.33
CA LYS A 34 -4.18 -7.01 -5.59
C LYS A 34 -3.03 -6.84 -6.60
N ARG A 35 -2.56 -5.61 -6.76
CA ARG A 35 -1.46 -5.29 -7.69
C ARG A 35 -0.14 -5.91 -7.27
N ALA A 36 0.17 -5.88 -5.98
CA ALA A 36 1.37 -6.49 -5.42
C ALA A 36 1.36 -8.02 -5.58
N PHE A 37 0.22 -8.65 -5.30
CA PHE A 37 0.07 -10.10 -5.46
C PHE A 37 0.13 -10.52 -6.92
N LYS A 38 -0.49 -9.77 -7.83
CA LYS A 38 -0.37 -10.01 -9.27
C LYS A 38 1.10 -9.96 -9.74
N SER A 39 1.91 -9.06 -9.16
CA SER A 39 3.36 -9.02 -9.46
C SER A 39 4.09 -10.27 -8.95
N PHE A 40 3.67 -10.84 -7.83
CA PHE A 40 4.20 -12.10 -7.33
C PHE A 40 3.84 -13.28 -8.23
N CYS A 41 2.58 -13.37 -8.66
CA CYS A 41 2.14 -14.39 -9.62
C CYS A 41 2.91 -14.31 -10.94
N ALA A 42 3.14 -13.10 -11.46
CA ALA A 42 3.95 -12.90 -12.65
C ALA A 42 5.41 -13.38 -12.45
N PHE A 43 6.01 -13.07 -11.31
CA PHE A 43 7.35 -13.57 -10.98
C PHE A 43 7.41 -15.11 -10.95
N VAL A 44 6.44 -15.77 -10.31
CA VAL A 44 6.35 -17.22 -10.26
C VAL A 44 6.24 -17.82 -11.67
N SER A 45 5.39 -17.23 -12.52
CA SER A 45 5.22 -17.64 -13.91
C SER A 45 6.49 -17.43 -14.74
N ASP A 46 7.12 -16.26 -14.64
CA ASP A 46 8.31 -15.91 -15.39
C ASP A 46 9.52 -16.79 -15.03
N THR A 47 9.56 -17.27 -13.78
CA THR A 47 10.61 -18.18 -13.29
C THR A 47 10.28 -19.65 -13.44
N SER A 48 9.14 -19.97 -14.06
CA SER A 48 8.64 -21.35 -14.25
C SER A 48 8.56 -22.15 -12.94
N LEU A 49 8.30 -21.46 -11.83
CA LEU A 49 8.05 -22.09 -10.54
C LEU A 49 6.60 -22.60 -10.47
N ASP A 50 6.41 -23.72 -9.80
CA ASP A 50 5.09 -24.26 -9.53
C ASP A 50 4.62 -23.81 -8.14
N PHE A 51 3.41 -23.28 -8.05
CA PHE A 51 2.82 -22.82 -6.79
C PHE A 51 2.78 -23.87 -5.70
N ASP A 52 2.53 -25.13 -6.08
CA ASP A 52 2.44 -26.26 -5.14
C ASP A 52 3.79 -26.63 -4.51
N THR A 53 4.89 -26.23 -5.16
CA THR A 53 6.25 -26.54 -4.70
C THR A 53 6.99 -25.30 -4.15
N LEU A 54 6.33 -24.16 -4.11
CA LEU A 54 6.93 -22.92 -3.58
C LEU A 54 7.43 -23.09 -2.16
N THR A 55 8.55 -22.50 -1.89
CA THR A 55 9.21 -22.49 -0.59
C THR A 55 9.40 -21.08 -0.07
N LYS A 56 9.78 -20.96 1.20
CA LYS A 56 10.19 -19.67 1.79
C LYS A 56 11.34 -19.01 1.00
N ARG A 57 12.21 -19.80 0.37
CA ARG A 57 13.33 -19.31 -0.43
C ARG A 57 12.83 -18.53 -1.65
N ASP A 58 11.74 -18.98 -2.26
CA ASP A 58 11.19 -18.33 -3.45
C ASP A 58 10.55 -16.97 -3.10
N ILE A 59 9.97 -16.84 -1.89
CA ILE A 59 9.54 -15.54 -1.38
C ILE A 59 10.73 -14.60 -1.15
N VAL A 60 11.87 -15.11 -0.69
CA VAL A 60 13.10 -14.33 -0.56
C VAL A 60 13.64 -13.91 -1.93
N SER A 61 13.63 -14.81 -2.92
CA SER A 61 14.04 -14.51 -4.30
C SER A 61 13.12 -13.45 -4.93
N PHE A 62 11.82 -13.50 -4.67
CA PHE A 62 10.89 -12.44 -5.08
C PHE A 62 11.25 -11.08 -4.48
N ARG A 63 11.61 -11.02 -3.19
CA ARG A 63 12.09 -9.80 -2.57
C ARG A 63 13.30 -9.23 -3.29
N GLU A 64 14.28 -10.09 -3.61
CA GLU A 64 15.51 -9.69 -4.31
C GLU A 64 15.20 -9.20 -5.73
N TYR A 65 14.32 -9.90 -6.45
CA TYR A 65 13.82 -9.46 -7.75
C TYR A 65 13.20 -8.06 -7.69
N LEU A 66 12.35 -7.78 -6.70
CA LEU A 66 11.77 -6.45 -6.54
C LEU A 66 12.81 -5.37 -6.26
N ALA A 67 13.82 -5.69 -5.45
CA ALA A 67 14.85 -4.73 -5.04
C ALA A 67 15.89 -4.49 -6.14
N VAL A 68 16.37 -5.56 -6.78
CA VAL A 68 17.49 -5.51 -7.72
C VAL A 68 17.02 -5.32 -9.15
N ASP A 69 16.15 -6.22 -9.64
CA ASP A 69 15.73 -6.20 -11.04
C ASP A 69 14.71 -5.09 -11.31
N LYS A 70 13.72 -4.93 -10.44
CA LYS A 70 12.72 -3.86 -10.55
C LYS A 70 13.16 -2.54 -9.93
N ARG A 71 14.25 -2.51 -9.18
CA ARG A 71 14.83 -1.32 -8.52
C ARG A 71 13.81 -0.53 -7.70
N LEU A 72 12.91 -1.24 -7.03
CA LEU A 72 11.89 -0.61 -6.20
C LEU A 72 12.47 -0.09 -4.88
N LYS A 73 11.86 0.97 -4.36
CA LYS A 73 12.22 1.51 -3.04
C LYS A 73 11.94 0.49 -1.94
N PRO A 74 12.76 0.43 -0.86
CA PRO A 74 12.59 -0.51 0.25
C PRO A 74 11.16 -0.52 0.84
N THR A 75 10.52 0.64 0.94
CA THR A 75 9.13 0.76 1.40
C THR A 75 8.15 0.06 0.45
N THR A 76 8.36 0.17 -0.86
CA THR A 76 7.53 -0.48 -1.87
C THR A 76 7.73 -2.00 -1.82
N VAL A 77 8.98 -2.48 -1.73
CA VAL A 77 9.31 -3.90 -1.56
C VAL A 77 8.62 -4.47 -0.31
N SER A 78 8.67 -3.74 0.81
CA SER A 78 8.01 -4.15 2.05
C SER A 78 6.49 -4.23 1.91
N ASN A 79 5.86 -3.32 1.16
CA ASN A 79 4.43 -3.35 0.89
C ASN A 79 4.03 -4.55 0.03
N TYR A 80 4.82 -4.87 -1.00
CA TYR A 80 4.59 -6.04 -1.85
C TYR A 80 4.69 -7.34 -1.06
N LEU A 81 5.72 -7.47 -0.22
CA LEU A 81 5.85 -8.61 0.68
C LEU A 81 4.74 -8.65 1.74
N GLY A 82 4.21 -7.50 2.14
CA GLY A 82 3.05 -7.40 3.03
C GLY A 82 1.83 -8.08 2.42
N ALA A 83 1.55 -7.80 1.15
CA ALA A 83 0.45 -8.43 0.42
C ALA A 83 0.64 -9.95 0.27
N VAL A 84 1.84 -10.39 -0.12
CA VAL A 84 2.17 -11.82 -0.24
C VAL A 84 2.01 -12.54 1.10
N ARG A 85 2.50 -11.97 2.20
CA ARG A 85 2.31 -12.55 3.55
C ARG A 85 0.85 -12.62 3.95
N SER A 86 0.07 -11.59 3.65
CA SER A 86 -1.38 -11.56 3.92
C SER A 86 -2.10 -12.68 3.16
N PHE A 87 -1.76 -12.87 1.88
CA PHE A 87 -2.31 -13.97 1.10
C PHE A 87 -1.97 -15.35 1.69
N PHE A 88 -0.71 -15.60 2.02
CA PHE A 88 -0.32 -16.89 2.61
C PHE A 88 -0.88 -17.09 4.02
N SER A 89 -1.18 -16.04 4.77
CA SER A 89 -1.93 -16.17 6.02
C SER A 89 -3.38 -16.60 5.79
N TYR A 90 -4.05 -16.02 4.80
CA TYR A 90 -5.38 -16.44 4.38
C TYR A 90 -5.38 -17.88 3.84
N ALA A 91 -4.38 -18.24 3.02
CA ALA A 91 -4.22 -19.59 2.48
C ALA A 91 -4.02 -20.65 3.58
N GLU A 92 -3.31 -20.27 4.67
CA GLU A 92 -3.10 -21.14 5.84
C GLU A 92 -4.41 -21.50 6.55
N GLU A 93 -5.35 -20.58 6.64
CA GLU A 93 -6.70 -20.84 7.17
C GLU A 93 -7.48 -21.85 6.30
N ASN A 94 -7.10 -21.97 5.04
CA ASN A 94 -7.65 -22.93 4.07
C ASN A 94 -6.77 -24.20 3.87
N GLY A 95 -5.85 -24.47 4.81
CA GLY A 95 -5.05 -25.69 4.86
C GLY A 95 -3.77 -25.68 4.04
N ILE A 96 -3.35 -24.53 3.49
CA ILE A 96 -2.12 -24.38 2.70
C ILE A 96 -1.00 -23.87 3.59
N PRO A 97 0.21 -24.46 3.53
CA PRO A 97 1.33 -24.02 4.35
C PRO A 97 1.70 -22.56 4.13
N ASN A 98 1.89 -21.79 5.20
CA ASN A 98 2.31 -20.39 5.13
C ASN A 98 3.82 -20.27 4.93
N ILE A 99 4.27 -20.35 3.70
CA ILE A 99 5.68 -20.23 3.31
C ILE A 99 6.24 -18.81 3.46
N ALA A 100 5.39 -17.80 3.54
CA ALA A 100 5.79 -16.41 3.70
C ALA A 100 6.03 -16.00 5.16
N ARG A 101 5.73 -16.90 6.12
CA ARG A 101 5.89 -16.66 7.55
C ARG A 101 7.33 -16.31 7.90
N GLY A 102 7.51 -15.16 8.55
CA GLY A 102 8.83 -14.68 9.02
C GLY A 102 9.75 -14.14 7.93
N VAL A 103 9.32 -14.06 6.67
CA VAL A 103 10.07 -13.31 5.65
C VAL A 103 9.95 -11.82 5.96
N ARG A 104 11.09 -11.17 6.22
CA ARG A 104 11.14 -9.74 6.54
C ARG A 104 11.20 -8.92 5.26
N GLY A 105 10.49 -7.79 5.26
CA GLY A 105 10.66 -6.74 4.25
C GLY A 105 12.04 -6.07 4.34
N GLU A 106 12.36 -5.26 3.36
CA GLU A 106 13.55 -4.42 3.41
C GLU A 106 13.38 -3.30 4.44
N ARG A 107 14.44 -3.03 5.19
CA ARG A 107 14.44 -1.87 6.10
C ARG A 107 14.65 -0.61 5.27
N ALA A 108 13.67 0.29 5.27
CA ALA A 108 13.90 1.64 4.81
C ALA A 108 14.96 2.28 5.71
N SER A 109 15.96 2.96 5.11
CA SER A 109 16.87 3.77 5.91
C SER A 109 16.08 4.81 6.68
N ARG A 110 16.36 4.99 7.96
CA ARG A 110 15.71 6.01 8.80
C ARG A 110 16.10 7.43 8.42
N ASP A 111 17.07 7.57 7.53
CA ASP A 111 17.66 8.86 7.14
C ASP A 111 16.86 9.62 6.08
N PHE A 112 15.74 9.07 5.62
CA PHE A 112 14.89 9.77 4.68
C PHE A 112 14.06 10.84 5.41
N LYS A 113 14.69 11.98 5.72
CA LYS A 113 13.97 13.19 6.09
C LYS A 113 13.22 13.70 4.87
N LYS A 114 11.90 13.57 4.86
CA LYS A 114 11.09 14.29 3.89
C LYS A 114 11.41 15.78 4.01
N ALA A 115 11.71 16.42 2.89
CA ALA A 115 11.82 17.87 2.88
C ALA A 115 10.50 18.45 3.40
N SER A 116 10.59 19.28 4.43
CA SER A 116 9.45 20.03 4.97
C SER A 116 9.55 21.47 4.52
N PHE A 117 8.42 22.12 4.35
CA PHE A 117 8.40 23.57 4.10
C PHE A 117 8.95 24.33 5.30
N SER A 118 9.84 25.29 5.06
CA SER A 118 10.16 26.30 6.06
C SER A 118 8.98 27.28 6.20
N VAL A 119 8.93 28.00 7.31
CA VAL A 119 7.90 29.03 7.54
C VAL A 119 7.88 30.07 6.41
N ASP A 120 9.06 30.46 5.92
CA ASP A 120 9.16 31.45 4.85
C ASP A 120 8.74 30.89 3.49
N GLN A 121 8.97 29.61 3.22
CA GLN A 121 8.45 28.96 2.03
C GLN A 121 6.93 28.84 2.06
N ALA A 122 6.35 28.51 3.22
CA ALA A 122 4.91 28.47 3.41
C ALA A 122 4.26 29.86 3.22
N ARG A 123 4.88 30.91 3.77
CA ARG A 123 4.40 32.30 3.58
C ARG A 123 4.46 32.71 2.10
N ARG A 124 5.57 32.46 1.42
CA ARG A 124 5.70 32.72 -0.04
C ARG A 124 4.66 32.00 -0.86
N LEU A 125 4.41 30.72 -0.57
CA LEU A 125 3.38 29.95 -1.24
C LEU A 125 1.99 30.59 -1.06
N LEU A 126 1.61 30.94 0.16
CA LEU A 126 0.32 31.59 0.42
C LEU A 126 0.21 32.97 -0.23
N SER A 127 1.31 33.71 -0.29
CA SER A 127 1.33 35.05 -0.92
C SER A 127 1.27 35.02 -2.44
N SER A 128 1.63 33.91 -3.07
CA SER A 128 1.59 33.75 -4.52
C SER A 128 0.20 33.42 -5.07
N ILE A 129 -0.77 33.16 -4.19
CA ILE A 129 -2.13 32.80 -4.61
C ILE A 129 -2.91 34.10 -4.91
N ASP A 130 -3.44 34.20 -6.11
CA ASP A 130 -4.35 35.27 -6.50
C ASP A 130 -5.72 35.10 -5.83
N ARG A 131 -6.01 35.93 -4.83
CA ARG A 131 -7.27 35.88 -4.05
C ARG A 131 -8.40 36.72 -4.65
N GLU A 132 -8.20 37.32 -5.79
CA GLU A 132 -9.25 38.05 -6.52
C GLU A 132 -10.19 37.11 -7.28
N THR A 133 -9.80 35.83 -7.43
CA THR A 133 -10.60 34.80 -8.05
C THR A 133 -11.21 33.84 -7.03
N GLU A 134 -12.39 33.28 -7.29
CA GLU A 134 -13.03 32.28 -6.43
C GLU A 134 -12.12 31.03 -6.23
N ALA A 135 -11.46 30.60 -7.30
CA ALA A 135 -10.51 29.50 -7.23
C ALA A 135 -9.33 29.83 -6.30
N GLY A 136 -8.78 31.00 -6.41
CA GLY A 136 -7.68 31.41 -5.55
C GLY A 136 -8.09 31.60 -4.09
N MET A 137 -9.29 32.14 -3.83
CA MET A 137 -9.82 32.20 -2.45
C MET A 137 -9.96 30.81 -1.84
N ARG A 138 -10.51 29.84 -2.59
CA ARG A 138 -10.63 28.45 -2.16
C ARG A 138 -9.25 27.84 -1.90
N ASP A 139 -8.33 27.96 -2.83
CA ASP A 139 -7.00 27.36 -2.73
C ASP A 139 -6.19 27.95 -1.56
N PHE A 140 -6.31 29.27 -1.34
CA PHE A 140 -5.75 29.93 -0.17
C PHE A 140 -6.32 29.39 1.15
N ALA A 141 -7.65 29.24 1.24
CA ALA A 141 -8.32 28.73 2.43
C ALA A 141 -7.88 27.30 2.74
N LEU A 142 -7.85 26.41 1.74
CA LEU A 142 -7.43 25.01 1.87
C LEU A 142 -5.97 24.92 2.33
N LEU A 143 -5.06 25.59 1.63
CA LEU A 143 -3.63 25.53 1.96
C LEU A 143 -3.33 26.17 3.32
N ASN A 144 -3.99 27.25 3.67
CA ASN A 144 -3.84 27.90 4.98
C ASN A 144 -4.35 26.99 6.10
N LEU A 145 -5.46 26.30 5.90
CA LEU A 145 -5.99 25.31 6.84
C LEU A 145 -4.97 24.17 7.05
N MET A 146 -4.51 23.56 5.95
CA MET A 146 -3.54 22.47 6.01
C MET A 146 -2.22 22.85 6.69
N LEU A 147 -1.69 24.03 6.37
CA LEU A 147 -0.44 24.53 6.97
C LEU A 147 -0.56 24.82 8.46
N ARG A 148 -1.73 25.26 8.94
CA ARG A 148 -1.97 25.58 10.35
C ARG A 148 -2.31 24.37 11.20
N THR A 149 -3.03 23.39 10.62
CA THR A 149 -3.57 22.25 11.37
C THR A 149 -2.77 20.97 11.18
N GLY A 150 -2.01 20.87 10.08
CA GLY A 150 -1.33 19.64 9.69
C GLY A 150 -2.27 18.56 9.15
N LEU A 151 -3.51 18.91 8.83
CA LEU A 151 -4.48 17.99 8.21
C LEU A 151 -3.95 17.49 6.87
N ARG A 152 -4.23 16.21 6.59
CA ARG A 152 -3.97 15.62 5.28
C ARG A 152 -4.99 16.09 4.26
N ASP A 153 -4.63 16.06 2.98
CA ASP A 153 -5.52 16.39 1.86
C ASP A 153 -6.87 15.68 1.95
N ILE A 154 -6.90 14.38 2.21
CA ILE A 154 -8.13 13.60 2.34
C ILE A 154 -8.98 14.01 3.56
N GLU A 155 -8.37 14.47 4.63
CA GLU A 155 -9.08 14.98 5.82
C GLU A 155 -9.73 16.32 5.50
N VAL A 156 -9.05 17.18 4.77
CA VAL A 156 -9.60 18.46 4.31
C VAL A 156 -10.74 18.26 3.32
N VAL A 157 -10.62 17.32 2.38
CA VAL A 157 -11.70 16.99 1.42
C VAL A 157 -12.95 16.45 2.10
N ARG A 158 -12.80 15.82 3.25
CA ARG A 158 -13.92 15.24 4.03
C ARG A 158 -14.48 16.19 5.07
N ALA A 159 -13.83 17.32 5.32
CA ALA A 159 -14.27 18.30 6.30
C ALA A 159 -15.59 18.95 5.86
N ASP A 160 -16.51 19.10 6.80
CA ASP A 160 -17.77 19.80 6.63
C ASP A 160 -17.79 21.09 7.49
N CYS A 161 -18.67 22.02 7.14
CA CYS A 161 -18.87 23.23 7.92
C CYS A 161 -19.29 22.94 9.38
N GLY A 162 -19.94 21.80 9.62
CA GLY A 162 -20.31 21.33 10.96
C GLY A 162 -19.12 20.94 11.84
N ASP A 163 -17.96 20.66 11.24
CA ASP A 163 -16.73 20.32 11.99
C ASP A 163 -16.06 21.56 12.60
N ILE A 164 -16.49 22.77 12.19
CA ILE A 164 -15.93 24.01 12.69
C ILE A 164 -16.69 24.44 13.96
N GLN A 165 -16.09 24.20 15.11
CA GLN A 165 -16.63 24.66 16.39
C GLN A 165 -15.97 25.96 16.83
N LYS A 166 -16.77 26.96 17.21
CA LYS A 166 -16.26 28.13 17.92
C LYS A 166 -15.90 27.72 19.34
N VAL A 167 -14.63 27.75 19.67
CA VAL A 167 -14.20 27.67 21.06
C VAL A 167 -14.46 29.05 21.69
N SER A 168 -15.41 29.10 22.62
CA SER A 168 -15.72 30.27 23.44
C SER A 168 -14.71 30.44 24.56
#